data_b575ca2f87cfa953aca9be37e828f989
#
_entry.id   b575ca2f87cfa953aca9be37e828f989
#
_cell.length_a   1.000
_cell.length_b   1.000
_cell.length_c   1.000
_cell.angle_alpha   90.00
_cell.angle_beta   90.00
_cell.angle_gamma   90.00
#
_symmetry.space_group_name_H-M   'P 1'
#
loop_
_entity.id
_entity.type
_entity.pdbx_description
1 polymer ?
#
loop_
_entity_poly.entity_id
_entity_poly.type
_entity_poly.pdbx_seq_one_letter_code
_entity_poly.pdbx_strand_id
1 'polypeptide(L)'
;METNITYATYKDAWDGFTTFLTDLIDKYHIRSICDIGGGANPVLSADYIKQKKIDYYLLDISELELSKAPENYNKILADIASQHFKVNTKFDLIFSKMLAEHITDPKQFHMNILSCLDTNGLAVHYFPTLYTIPFFVNYVMPERLADILLHMFETRDRFQHAKFPAYYRWCRGPTNKQIERFISLGYEVVEYRGFFGHGYYNKIKVLDKLNWIKTNYHLKHPNPIFTSYAYVILKKP
;
A
#
# COMPACT_ATOMS: atom_id res chain seq x y z
N MET A 1 -14.78 5.09 18.14
CA MET A 1 -13.60 6.00 18.16
C MET A 1 -13.62 6.81 16.87
N GLU A 2 -13.22 8.09 16.90
CA GLU A 2 -13.15 8.91 15.68
C GLU A 2 -11.86 8.56 14.91
N THR A 3 -11.97 8.33 13.61
CA THR A 3 -10.78 8.02 12.76
C THR A 3 -9.89 9.24 12.66
N ASN A 4 -8.62 9.12 12.99
CA ASN A 4 -7.63 10.17 12.79
C ASN A 4 -7.33 10.35 11.29
N ILE A 5 -7.74 11.48 10.69
CA ILE A 5 -7.49 11.78 9.27
C ILE A 5 -6.45 12.89 9.17
N THR A 6 -5.37 12.63 8.43
CA THR A 6 -4.28 13.57 8.20
C THR A 6 -3.94 13.68 6.71
N TYR A 7 -3.29 14.79 6.31
CA TYR A 7 -2.90 15.04 4.94
C TYR A 7 -1.47 15.56 4.86
N ALA A 8 -0.71 15.08 3.86
CA ALA A 8 0.66 15.49 3.60
C ALA A 8 0.97 15.46 2.09
N THR A 9 2.23 15.65 1.71
CA THR A 9 2.68 15.56 0.31
C THR A 9 3.03 14.12 -0.07
N TYR A 10 3.00 13.82 -1.37
CA TYR A 10 3.40 12.49 -1.87
C TYR A 10 4.86 12.12 -1.54
N LYS A 11 5.74 13.10 -1.35
CA LYS A 11 7.13 12.85 -0.95
C LYS A 11 7.20 12.20 0.43
N ASP A 12 6.39 12.69 1.35
CA ASP A 12 6.29 12.13 2.70
C ASP A 12 5.77 10.68 2.68
N ALA A 13 4.92 10.33 1.68
CA ALA A 13 4.44 8.96 1.52
C ALA A 13 5.52 8.00 1.07
N TRP A 14 6.29 8.39 0.05
CA TRP A 14 7.24 7.47 -0.58
C TRP A 14 8.49 7.27 0.27
N ASP A 15 9.09 8.38 0.70
CA ASP A 15 10.34 8.38 1.45
C ASP A 15 10.13 8.02 2.93
N GLY A 16 8.95 8.33 3.49
CA GLY A 16 8.64 8.15 4.90
C GLY A 16 8.03 6.80 5.29
N PHE A 17 7.65 5.92 4.33
CA PHE A 17 6.90 4.71 4.67
C PHE A 17 7.66 3.74 5.58
N THR A 18 8.95 3.52 5.34
CA THR A 18 9.76 2.63 6.17
C THR A 18 9.91 3.19 7.60
N THR A 19 10.17 4.49 7.73
CA THR A 19 10.23 5.17 9.05
C THR A 19 8.89 5.07 9.77
N PHE A 20 7.80 5.30 9.06
CA PHE A 20 6.45 5.16 9.60
C PHE A 20 6.17 3.74 10.13
N LEU A 21 6.58 2.69 9.40
CA LEU A 21 6.44 1.31 9.86
C LEU A 21 7.30 1.04 11.10
N THR A 22 8.55 1.51 11.12
CA THR A 22 9.43 1.32 12.28
C THR A 22 8.93 2.02 13.52
N ASP A 23 8.34 3.20 13.40
CA ASP A 23 7.69 3.93 14.50
C ASP A 23 6.47 3.17 15.04
N LEU A 24 5.65 2.57 14.15
CA LEU A 24 4.55 1.71 14.56
C LEU A 24 5.03 0.46 15.28
N ILE A 25 6.07 -0.21 14.77
CA ILE A 25 6.66 -1.40 15.39
C ILE A 25 7.11 -1.09 16.81
N ASP A 26 7.78 0.03 17.01
CA ASP A 26 8.26 0.44 18.33
C ASP A 26 7.10 0.85 19.26
N LYS A 27 6.15 1.63 18.75
CA LYS A 27 4.98 2.11 19.51
C LYS A 27 4.08 0.98 20.02
N TYR A 28 3.86 -0.03 19.20
CA TYR A 28 2.95 -1.14 19.52
C TYR A 28 3.67 -2.42 19.95
N HIS A 29 5.01 -2.38 20.09
CA HIS A 29 5.85 -3.51 20.49
C HIS A 29 5.67 -4.75 19.61
N ILE A 30 5.53 -4.55 18.29
CA ILE A 30 5.30 -5.58 17.28
C ILE A 30 6.44 -6.60 17.25
N ARG A 31 6.10 -7.89 17.21
CA ARG A 31 7.06 -9.00 17.16
C ARG A 31 6.85 -9.92 15.97
N SER A 32 5.64 -10.04 15.46
CA SER A 32 5.29 -10.90 14.34
C SER A 32 4.73 -10.07 13.20
N ILE A 33 5.38 -10.13 12.02
CA ILE A 33 5.06 -9.28 10.86
C ILE A 33 4.86 -10.11 9.61
N CYS A 34 3.83 -9.79 8.82
CA CYS A 34 3.66 -10.28 7.45
C CYS A 34 3.71 -9.11 6.45
N ASP A 35 4.71 -9.12 5.56
CA ASP A 35 4.86 -8.22 4.41
C ASP A 35 4.20 -8.87 3.18
N ILE A 36 3.04 -8.36 2.77
CA ILE A 36 2.29 -8.90 1.64
C ILE A 36 2.75 -8.24 0.35
N GLY A 37 3.18 -9.06 -0.62
CA GLY A 37 3.75 -8.60 -1.89
C GLY A 37 5.19 -8.09 -1.75
N GLY A 38 5.85 -8.38 -0.61
CA GLY A 38 7.24 -8.01 -0.36
C GLY A 38 8.23 -8.74 -1.27
N GLY A 39 7.87 -9.95 -1.72
CA GLY A 39 8.60 -10.77 -2.71
C GLY A 39 10.11 -10.54 -2.72
N ALA A 40 10.64 -10.07 -3.86
CA ALA A 40 12.06 -9.78 -4.04
C ALA A 40 12.56 -8.53 -3.27
N ASN A 41 11.66 -7.68 -2.77
CA ASN A 41 12.02 -6.35 -2.23
C ASN A 41 11.36 -6.12 -0.85
N PRO A 42 11.79 -6.84 0.21
CA PRO A 42 11.28 -6.64 1.56
C PRO A 42 11.42 -5.18 2.02
N VAL A 43 10.41 -4.63 2.68
CA VAL A 43 10.44 -3.23 3.15
C VAL A 43 11.39 -3.04 4.32
N LEU A 44 11.49 -4.02 5.22
CA LEU A 44 12.39 -3.97 6.38
C LEU A 44 13.66 -4.75 6.11
N SER A 45 14.81 -4.17 6.49
CA SER A 45 16.11 -4.82 6.32
C SER A 45 16.31 -5.99 7.29
N ALA A 46 17.10 -6.98 6.88
CA ALA A 46 17.45 -8.14 7.71
C ALA A 46 18.12 -7.73 9.03
N ASP A 47 18.96 -6.70 9.01
CA ASP A 47 19.63 -6.20 10.22
C ASP A 47 18.64 -5.61 11.21
N TYR A 48 17.66 -4.82 10.75
CA TYR A 48 16.61 -4.28 11.60
C TYR A 48 15.76 -5.39 12.22
N ILE A 49 15.33 -6.35 11.41
CA ILE A 49 14.54 -7.52 11.85
C ILE A 49 15.29 -8.29 12.93
N LYS A 50 16.58 -8.59 12.72
CA LYS A 50 17.43 -9.29 13.66
C LYS A 50 17.63 -8.50 14.95
N GLN A 51 17.93 -7.20 14.85
CA GLN A 51 18.13 -6.32 16.01
C GLN A 51 16.87 -6.25 16.89
N LYS A 52 15.70 -6.14 16.27
CA LYS A 52 14.41 -6.04 16.97
C LYS A 52 13.84 -7.41 17.37
N LYS A 53 14.46 -8.53 16.95
CA LYS A 53 13.99 -9.91 17.17
C LYS A 53 12.55 -10.10 16.67
N ILE A 54 12.31 -9.71 15.40
CA ILE A 54 11.01 -9.79 14.75
C ILE A 54 10.92 -11.09 13.96
N ASP A 55 9.81 -11.82 14.11
CA ASP A 55 9.42 -12.92 13.26
C ASP A 55 8.80 -12.32 11.97
N TYR A 56 9.59 -12.26 10.90
CA TYR A 56 9.21 -11.60 9.66
C TYR A 56 8.91 -12.59 8.55
N TYR A 57 7.76 -12.45 7.95
CA TYR A 57 7.26 -13.30 6.88
C TYR A 57 7.00 -12.48 5.62
N LEU A 58 7.45 -13.00 4.48
CA LEU A 58 7.11 -12.51 3.15
C LEU A 58 5.99 -13.38 2.59
N LEU A 59 4.85 -12.79 2.28
CA LEU A 59 3.76 -13.48 1.61
C LEU A 59 3.61 -12.93 0.18
N ASP A 60 3.71 -13.81 -0.81
CA ASP A 60 3.55 -13.44 -2.21
C ASP A 60 2.83 -14.54 -2.98
N ILE A 61 2.13 -14.18 -4.06
CA ILE A 61 1.50 -15.12 -4.99
C ILE A 61 2.51 -15.72 -5.96
N SER A 62 3.66 -15.08 -6.13
CA SER A 62 4.71 -15.45 -7.08
C SER A 62 5.85 -16.18 -6.39
N GLU A 63 6.01 -17.46 -6.68
CA GLU A 63 7.17 -18.25 -6.26
C GLU A 63 8.49 -17.63 -6.77
N LEU A 64 8.49 -17.11 -8.00
CA LEU A 64 9.65 -16.45 -8.59
C LEU A 64 10.05 -15.19 -7.80
N GLU A 65 9.11 -14.38 -7.35
CA GLU A 65 9.44 -13.19 -6.55
C GLU A 65 9.94 -13.59 -5.15
N LEU A 66 9.33 -14.60 -4.52
CA LEU A 66 9.82 -15.15 -3.26
C LEU A 66 11.22 -15.79 -3.37
N SER A 67 11.55 -16.40 -4.51
CA SER A 67 12.88 -17.01 -4.71
C SER A 67 14.00 -15.97 -4.76
N LYS A 68 13.69 -14.72 -5.16
CA LYS A 68 14.66 -13.61 -5.20
C LYS A 68 14.92 -12.99 -3.82
N ALA A 69 14.01 -13.20 -2.88
CA ALA A 69 14.19 -12.71 -1.51
C ALA A 69 15.33 -13.45 -0.79
N PRO A 70 16.09 -12.77 0.10
CA PRO A 70 17.13 -13.42 0.89
C PRO A 70 16.61 -14.65 1.64
N GLU A 71 17.48 -15.66 1.85
CA GLU A 71 17.10 -16.94 2.47
C GLU A 71 16.68 -16.82 3.94
N ASN A 72 17.13 -15.79 4.62
CA ASN A 72 16.87 -15.57 6.05
C ASN A 72 15.47 -15.02 6.36
N TYR A 73 14.62 -14.83 5.35
CA TYR A 73 13.21 -14.45 5.55
C TYR A 73 12.30 -15.69 5.51
N ASN A 74 11.30 -15.73 6.38
CA ASN A 74 10.24 -16.73 6.27
C ASN A 74 9.38 -16.42 5.04
N LYS A 75 9.07 -17.43 4.23
CA LYS A 75 8.37 -17.26 2.94
C LYS A 75 7.06 -18.02 2.95
N ILE A 76 5.99 -17.38 2.52
CA ILE A 76 4.64 -17.96 2.37
C ILE A 76 4.19 -17.75 0.93
N LEU A 77 4.09 -18.82 0.16
CA LEU A 77 3.51 -18.80 -1.20
C LEU A 77 1.99 -18.94 -1.06
N ALA A 78 1.26 -17.83 -1.24
CA ALA A 78 -0.19 -17.84 -1.16
C ALA A 78 -0.81 -16.63 -1.87
N ASP A 79 -2.02 -16.81 -2.40
CA ASP A 79 -2.87 -15.71 -2.87
C ASP A 79 -3.73 -15.21 -1.70
N ILE A 80 -3.36 -14.07 -1.13
CA ILE A 80 -4.08 -13.44 -0.02
C ILE A 80 -5.52 -13.02 -0.37
N ALA A 81 -5.85 -12.87 -1.65
CA ALA A 81 -7.21 -12.52 -2.11
C ALA A 81 -8.06 -13.76 -2.47
N SER A 82 -7.49 -14.96 -2.36
CA SER A 82 -8.21 -16.21 -2.66
C SER A 82 -9.28 -16.54 -1.60
N GLN A 83 -10.41 -17.08 -2.03
CA GLN A 83 -11.42 -17.67 -1.15
C GLN A 83 -10.93 -18.95 -0.43
N HIS A 84 -9.89 -19.58 -0.98
CA HIS A 84 -9.25 -20.78 -0.44
C HIS A 84 -8.01 -20.46 0.40
N PHE A 85 -7.76 -19.19 0.69
CA PHE A 85 -6.61 -18.76 1.49
C PHE A 85 -6.65 -19.39 2.89
N LYS A 86 -5.54 -20.05 3.25
CA LYS A 86 -5.36 -20.69 4.57
C LYS A 86 -3.93 -20.49 5.04
N VAL A 87 -3.73 -19.64 6.02
CA VAL A 87 -2.48 -19.46 6.75
C VAL A 87 -2.81 -19.51 8.24
N ASN A 88 -2.20 -20.43 8.96
CA ASN A 88 -2.50 -20.64 10.39
C ASN A 88 -1.72 -19.69 11.30
N THR A 89 -0.70 -19.01 10.76
CA THR A 89 0.11 -18.04 11.52
C THR A 89 -0.70 -16.77 11.79
N LYS A 90 -0.57 -16.26 13.01
CA LYS A 90 -1.12 -14.97 13.41
C LYS A 90 -0.02 -13.93 13.47
N PHE A 91 -0.39 -12.68 13.24
CA PHE A 91 0.55 -11.57 13.13
C PHE A 91 0.08 -10.37 13.95
N ASP A 92 1.03 -9.71 14.61
CA ASP A 92 0.78 -8.41 15.26
C ASP A 92 0.59 -7.31 14.21
N LEU A 93 1.34 -7.40 13.10
CA LEU A 93 1.28 -6.45 11.99
C LEU A 93 1.26 -7.19 10.65
N ILE A 94 0.30 -6.83 9.82
CA ILE A 94 0.28 -7.21 8.40
C ILE A 94 0.34 -5.92 7.59
N PHE A 95 1.23 -5.82 6.62
CA PHE A 95 1.25 -4.64 5.78
C PHE A 95 1.43 -4.97 4.29
N SER A 96 1.06 -4.01 3.44
CA SER A 96 1.34 -4.04 2.01
C SER A 96 1.75 -2.66 1.50
N LYS A 97 2.67 -2.62 0.53
CA LYS A 97 3.13 -1.42 -0.14
C LYS A 97 2.91 -1.56 -1.63
N MET A 98 2.07 -0.68 -2.23
CA MET A 98 1.80 -0.66 -3.68
C MET A 98 1.31 -2.02 -4.22
N LEU A 99 0.38 -2.64 -3.51
CA LEU A 99 -0.21 -3.94 -3.84
C LEU A 99 -1.74 -3.86 -3.95
N ALA A 100 -2.41 -3.10 -3.08
CA ALA A 100 -3.87 -3.09 -2.96
C ALA A 100 -4.57 -2.68 -4.27
N GLU A 101 -3.92 -1.90 -5.12
CA GLU A 101 -4.43 -1.50 -6.44
C GLU A 101 -4.56 -2.67 -7.42
N HIS A 102 -3.82 -3.76 -7.20
CA HIS A 102 -3.82 -4.96 -8.02
C HIS A 102 -4.86 -6.01 -7.57
N ILE A 103 -5.52 -5.78 -6.45
CA ILE A 103 -6.47 -6.73 -5.88
C ILE A 103 -7.82 -6.67 -6.59
N THR A 104 -8.28 -7.81 -7.10
CA THR A 104 -9.58 -7.95 -7.79
C THR A 104 -10.75 -8.06 -6.83
N ASP A 105 -10.57 -8.70 -5.68
CA ASP A 105 -11.59 -8.79 -4.61
C ASP A 105 -11.04 -8.21 -3.30
N PRO A 106 -11.15 -6.88 -3.11
CA PRO A 106 -10.64 -6.23 -1.90
C PRO A 106 -11.40 -6.63 -0.63
N LYS A 107 -12.66 -7.07 -0.74
CA LYS A 107 -13.42 -7.58 0.41
C LYS A 107 -12.78 -8.86 0.92
N GLN A 108 -12.55 -9.84 0.04
CA GLN A 108 -11.91 -11.11 0.40
C GLN A 108 -10.49 -10.90 0.91
N PHE A 109 -9.72 -10.03 0.25
CA PHE A 109 -8.38 -9.62 0.70
C PHE A 109 -8.37 -9.15 2.15
N HIS A 110 -9.21 -8.19 2.51
CA HIS A 110 -9.28 -7.67 3.87
C HIS A 110 -9.85 -8.68 4.87
N MET A 111 -10.80 -9.54 4.48
CA MET A 111 -11.29 -10.62 5.33
C MET A 111 -10.19 -11.62 5.67
N ASN A 112 -9.36 -12.00 4.70
CA ASN A 112 -8.25 -12.91 4.91
C ASN A 112 -7.18 -12.28 5.81
N ILE A 113 -6.84 -11.00 5.61
CA ILE A 113 -5.95 -10.25 6.50
C ILE A 113 -6.50 -10.23 7.93
N LEU A 114 -7.77 -9.88 8.11
CA LEU A 114 -8.41 -9.85 9.43
C LEU A 114 -8.35 -11.23 10.12
N SER A 115 -8.47 -12.32 9.34
CA SER A 115 -8.35 -13.67 9.86
C SER A 115 -6.94 -14.00 10.36
N CYS A 116 -5.90 -13.42 9.76
CA CYS A 116 -4.49 -13.64 10.12
C CYS A 116 -3.96 -12.67 11.18
N LEU A 117 -4.68 -11.60 11.51
CA LEU A 117 -4.30 -10.72 12.60
C LEU A 117 -4.58 -11.34 13.96
N ASP A 118 -3.68 -11.10 14.90
CA ASP A 118 -3.96 -11.30 16.32
C ASP A 118 -4.98 -10.27 16.85
N THR A 119 -5.53 -10.54 18.04
CA THR A 119 -6.37 -9.55 18.75
C THR A 119 -5.56 -8.27 19.00
N ASN A 120 -6.11 -7.12 18.70
CA ASN A 120 -5.42 -5.82 18.66
C ASN A 120 -4.33 -5.68 17.59
N GLY A 121 -4.13 -6.67 16.72
CA GLY A 121 -3.19 -6.61 15.60
C GLY A 121 -3.56 -5.52 14.58
N LEU A 122 -2.57 -5.04 13.85
CA LEU A 122 -2.68 -3.94 12.90
C LEU A 122 -2.53 -4.42 11.46
N ALA A 123 -3.36 -3.88 10.54
CA ALA A 123 -3.10 -3.94 9.11
C ALA A 123 -2.78 -2.54 8.59
N VAL A 124 -1.70 -2.43 7.81
CA VAL A 124 -1.24 -1.15 7.22
C VAL A 124 -1.13 -1.31 5.72
N HIS A 125 -1.83 -0.47 4.97
CA HIS A 125 -1.77 -0.50 3.51
C HIS A 125 -1.35 0.85 2.97
N TYR A 126 -0.31 0.84 2.12
CA TYR A 126 0.12 1.97 1.31
C TYR A 126 -0.22 1.69 -0.15
N PHE A 127 -1.03 2.56 -0.75
CA PHE A 127 -1.49 2.39 -2.13
C PHE A 127 -1.73 3.72 -2.86
N PRO A 128 -1.65 3.73 -4.20
CA PRO A 128 -2.06 4.86 -5.03
C PRO A 128 -3.58 4.95 -5.07
N THR A 129 -4.13 6.16 -5.13
CA THR A 129 -5.58 6.38 -5.19
C THR A 129 -6.05 6.63 -6.63
N LEU A 130 -7.23 6.12 -6.99
CA LEU A 130 -7.73 6.13 -8.37
C LEU A 130 -7.81 7.52 -9.02
N TYR A 131 -8.20 8.56 -8.27
CA TYR A 131 -8.55 9.86 -8.87
C TYR A 131 -7.35 10.80 -9.12
N THR A 132 -6.14 10.29 -9.03
CA THR A 132 -4.96 10.98 -9.58
C THR A 132 -4.95 10.84 -11.09
N ILE A 133 -4.80 11.95 -11.81
CA ILE A 133 -4.91 11.96 -13.28
C ILE A 133 -4.06 10.85 -13.95
N PRO A 134 -2.76 10.67 -13.68
CA PRO A 134 -1.99 9.60 -14.28
C PRO A 134 -2.55 8.20 -13.98
N PHE A 135 -3.03 7.95 -12.74
CA PHE A 135 -3.58 6.64 -12.37
C PHE A 135 -4.95 6.39 -12.99
N PHE A 136 -5.80 7.43 -13.04
CA PHE A 136 -7.08 7.35 -13.70
C PHE A 136 -6.93 7.10 -15.22
N VAL A 137 -6.00 7.80 -15.86
CA VAL A 137 -5.67 7.57 -17.28
C VAL A 137 -5.17 6.13 -17.48
N ASN A 138 -4.27 5.64 -16.64
CA ASN A 138 -3.80 4.25 -16.71
C ASN A 138 -4.94 3.22 -16.48
N TYR A 139 -5.93 3.56 -15.66
CA TYR A 139 -7.09 2.70 -15.39
C TYR A 139 -8.05 2.60 -16.57
N VAL A 140 -8.32 3.71 -17.28
CA VAL A 140 -9.30 3.74 -18.40
C VAL A 140 -8.68 3.47 -19.75
N MET A 141 -7.36 3.55 -19.87
CA MET A 141 -6.64 3.43 -21.13
C MET A 141 -6.38 1.96 -21.50
N PRO A 142 -6.58 1.55 -22.76
CA PRO A 142 -6.16 0.23 -23.23
C PRO A 142 -4.66 0.01 -22.98
N GLU A 143 -4.27 -1.20 -22.54
CA GLU A 143 -2.90 -1.55 -22.15
C GLU A 143 -1.83 -1.09 -23.16
N ARG A 144 -2.09 -1.26 -24.47
CA ARG A 144 -1.16 -0.87 -25.54
C ARG A 144 -0.84 0.64 -25.54
N LEU A 145 -1.83 1.49 -25.26
CA LEU A 145 -1.65 2.93 -25.21
C LEU A 145 -1.04 3.39 -23.87
N ALA A 146 -1.41 2.73 -22.77
CA ALA A 146 -0.82 2.98 -21.47
C ALA A 146 0.69 2.69 -21.47
N ASP A 147 1.13 1.65 -22.16
CA ASP A 147 2.54 1.31 -22.30
C ASP A 147 3.33 2.38 -23.08
N ILE A 148 2.77 2.91 -24.17
CA ILE A 148 3.42 3.99 -24.96
C ILE A 148 3.60 5.26 -24.10
N LEU A 149 2.57 5.67 -23.37
CA LEU A 149 2.62 6.86 -22.52
C LEU A 149 3.54 6.69 -21.32
N LEU A 150 3.53 5.52 -20.67
CA LEU A 150 4.46 5.23 -19.57
C LEU A 150 5.92 5.30 -20.03
N HIS A 151 6.23 4.82 -21.25
CA HIS A 151 7.58 4.93 -21.82
C HIS A 151 8.01 6.38 -22.11
N MET A 152 7.08 7.28 -22.37
CA MET A 152 7.40 8.71 -22.54
C MET A 152 7.73 9.39 -21.18
N PHE A 153 7.21 8.87 -20.07
CA PHE A 153 7.35 9.49 -18.75
C PHE A 153 8.29 8.73 -17.78
N GLU A 154 8.45 7.41 -17.93
CA GLU A 154 9.35 6.59 -17.12
C GLU A 154 10.27 5.73 -18.01
N THR A 155 11.58 5.73 -17.71
CA THR A 155 12.55 4.75 -18.24
C THR A 155 12.52 3.50 -17.35
N ARG A 156 11.47 2.70 -17.40
CA ARG A 156 11.43 1.40 -16.73
C ARG A 156 11.93 0.29 -17.66
N ASP A 157 12.85 -0.52 -17.16
CA ASP A 157 13.32 -1.69 -17.88
C ASP A 157 12.24 -2.80 -17.86
N ARG A 158 11.64 -3.10 -19.01
CA ARG A 158 10.52 -4.06 -19.17
C ARG A 158 10.87 -5.48 -18.73
N PHE A 159 12.15 -5.82 -18.71
CA PHE A 159 12.59 -7.19 -18.45
C PHE A 159 12.78 -7.52 -16.97
N GLN A 160 12.77 -6.53 -16.08
CA GLN A 160 13.06 -6.73 -14.66
C GLN A 160 11.82 -6.77 -13.77
N HIS A 161 10.65 -6.24 -14.20
CA HIS A 161 9.45 -6.21 -13.38
C HIS A 161 8.22 -6.61 -14.19
N ALA A 162 7.52 -7.67 -13.78
CA ALA A 162 6.22 -8.02 -14.32
C ALA A 162 5.21 -6.89 -14.05
N LYS A 163 4.52 -6.41 -15.09
CA LYS A 163 3.44 -5.43 -14.92
C LYS A 163 2.16 -6.18 -14.55
N PHE A 164 1.68 -5.96 -13.35
CA PHE A 164 0.39 -6.47 -12.92
C PHE A 164 -0.73 -5.49 -13.30
N PRO A 165 -1.92 -5.95 -13.76
CA PRO A 165 -3.07 -5.10 -13.98
C PRO A 165 -3.47 -4.36 -12.70
N ALA A 166 -3.81 -3.08 -12.80
CA ALA A 166 -4.26 -2.28 -11.67
C ALA A 166 -5.76 -2.00 -11.75
N TYR A 167 -6.52 -2.42 -10.74
CA TYR A 167 -7.99 -2.34 -10.68
C TYR A 167 -8.49 -1.20 -9.81
N TYR A 168 -7.69 -0.69 -8.88
CA TYR A 168 -7.99 0.41 -7.94
C TYR A 168 -9.35 0.27 -7.23
N ARG A 169 -9.87 -0.94 -6.97
CA ARG A 169 -11.26 -1.13 -6.53
C ARG A 169 -11.59 -0.46 -5.20
N TRP A 170 -10.76 -0.60 -4.17
CA TRP A 170 -10.89 0.09 -2.87
C TRP A 170 -9.77 1.12 -2.62
N CYS A 171 -8.98 1.45 -3.61
CA CYS A 171 -7.91 2.42 -3.50
C CYS A 171 -8.45 3.84 -3.63
N ARG A 172 -8.89 4.41 -2.53
CA ARG A 172 -9.43 5.76 -2.39
C ARG A 172 -8.72 6.50 -1.27
N GLY A 173 -8.81 7.83 -1.26
CA GLY A 173 -8.40 8.62 -0.10
C GLY A 173 -9.32 8.42 1.11
N PRO A 174 -9.08 9.13 2.22
CA PRO A 174 -9.80 8.99 3.48
C PRO A 174 -11.23 9.56 3.41
N THR A 175 -12.08 8.95 2.56
CA THR A 175 -13.50 9.29 2.44
C THR A 175 -14.34 8.51 3.45
N ASN A 176 -15.46 9.06 3.93
CA ASN A 176 -16.38 8.37 4.83
C ASN A 176 -16.80 7.01 4.28
N LYS A 177 -17.16 6.95 2.98
CA LYS A 177 -17.52 5.70 2.32
C LYS A 177 -16.41 4.63 2.39
N GLN A 178 -15.15 5.02 2.32
CA GLN A 178 -14.04 4.07 2.40
C GLN A 178 -13.81 3.62 3.84
N ILE A 179 -13.94 4.51 4.81
CA ILE A 179 -13.87 4.20 6.24
C ILE A 179 -14.99 3.22 6.63
N GLU A 180 -16.23 3.50 6.22
CA GLU A 180 -17.39 2.63 6.46
C GLU A 180 -17.21 1.20 5.90
N ARG A 181 -16.53 1.05 4.75
CA ARG A 181 -16.20 -0.27 4.18
C ARG A 181 -15.32 -1.09 5.11
N PHE A 182 -14.28 -0.48 5.67
CA PHE A 182 -13.39 -1.18 6.61
C PHE A 182 -14.11 -1.52 7.92
N ILE A 183 -14.89 -0.59 8.45
CA ILE A 183 -15.70 -0.82 9.67
C ILE A 183 -16.70 -1.95 9.44
N SER A 184 -17.34 -2.02 8.26
CA SER A 184 -18.30 -3.09 7.94
C SER A 184 -17.70 -4.49 7.87
N LEU A 185 -16.37 -4.60 7.72
CA LEU A 185 -15.63 -5.86 7.79
C LEU A 185 -15.21 -6.24 9.21
N GLY A 186 -15.41 -5.37 10.20
CA GLY A 186 -15.03 -5.60 11.58
C GLY A 186 -13.72 -4.94 12.00
N TYR A 187 -13.13 -4.06 11.19
CA TYR A 187 -11.98 -3.27 11.59
C TYR A 187 -12.35 -2.00 12.36
N GLU A 188 -11.49 -1.60 13.27
CA GLU A 188 -11.36 -0.22 13.73
C GLU A 188 -10.41 0.52 12.78
N VAL A 189 -10.82 1.67 12.24
CA VAL A 189 -9.93 2.52 11.41
C VAL A 189 -9.22 3.50 12.32
N VAL A 190 -7.98 3.20 12.68
CA VAL A 190 -7.19 3.98 13.64
C VAL A 190 -6.74 5.30 13.03
N GLU A 191 -6.18 5.22 11.82
CA GLU A 191 -5.66 6.39 11.12
C GLU A 191 -5.80 6.20 9.61
N TYR A 192 -6.10 7.32 8.91
CA TYR A 192 -6.12 7.34 7.46
C TYR A 192 -5.39 8.60 6.96
N ARG A 193 -4.22 8.43 6.36
CA ARG A 193 -3.43 9.54 5.81
C ARG A 193 -3.65 9.64 4.32
N GLY A 194 -4.01 10.84 3.83
CA GLY A 194 -4.08 11.16 2.42
C GLY A 194 -2.86 11.98 1.98
N PHE A 195 -2.30 11.68 0.80
CA PHE A 195 -1.14 12.39 0.28
C PHE A 195 -1.48 13.02 -1.06
N PHE A 196 -1.23 14.32 -1.20
CA PHE A 196 -1.47 15.07 -2.42
C PHE A 196 -0.23 15.18 -3.28
N GLY A 197 -0.43 15.26 -4.60
CA GLY A 197 0.62 15.40 -5.58
C GLY A 197 1.26 14.07 -6.00
N HIS A 198 2.12 14.14 -7.00
CA HIS A 198 2.84 12.99 -7.55
C HIS A 198 4.05 13.46 -8.36
N GLY A 199 5.03 12.56 -8.62
CA GLY A 199 6.26 12.87 -9.36
C GLY A 199 6.20 12.65 -10.88
N TYR A 200 5.06 12.22 -11.44
CA TYR A 200 4.98 11.86 -12.87
C TYR A 200 5.25 13.02 -13.83
N TYR A 201 5.04 14.26 -13.39
CA TYR A 201 5.24 15.45 -14.23
C TYR A 201 6.61 16.12 -14.03
N ASN A 202 7.51 15.56 -13.23
CA ASN A 202 8.81 16.17 -12.90
C ASN A 202 9.66 16.52 -14.14
N LYS A 203 9.50 15.80 -15.27
CA LYS A 203 10.20 16.07 -16.53
C LYS A 203 9.58 17.23 -17.32
N ILE A 204 8.35 17.65 -17.02
CA ILE A 204 7.63 18.70 -17.74
C ILE A 204 7.36 19.86 -16.79
N LYS A 205 8.27 20.82 -16.73
CA LYS A 205 8.28 21.93 -15.76
C LYS A 205 6.93 22.65 -15.59
N VAL A 206 6.17 22.87 -16.66
CA VAL A 206 4.87 23.54 -16.58
C VAL A 206 3.84 22.67 -15.87
N LEU A 207 3.75 21.38 -16.22
CA LEU A 207 2.81 20.45 -15.58
C LEU A 207 3.21 20.19 -14.12
N ASP A 208 4.49 20.07 -13.83
CA ASP A 208 5.00 19.92 -12.47
C ASP A 208 4.63 21.12 -11.60
N LYS A 209 4.80 22.35 -12.11
CA LYS A 209 4.39 23.58 -11.42
C LYS A 209 2.88 23.62 -11.16
N LEU A 210 2.05 23.25 -12.13
CA LEU A 210 0.60 23.18 -11.97
C LEU A 210 0.19 22.12 -10.94
N ASN A 211 0.82 20.94 -10.99
CA ASN A 211 0.61 19.89 -10.00
C ASN A 211 0.98 20.37 -8.58
N TRP A 212 2.07 21.11 -8.44
CA TRP A 212 2.50 21.68 -7.17
C TRP A 212 1.53 22.74 -6.64
N ILE A 213 1.01 23.62 -7.49
CA ILE A 213 -0.03 24.62 -7.12
C ILE A 213 -1.28 23.89 -6.62
N LYS A 214 -1.76 22.87 -7.35
CA LYS A 214 -2.89 22.03 -6.95
C LYS A 214 -2.62 21.33 -5.61
N THR A 215 -1.43 20.77 -5.42
CA THR A 215 -1.03 20.09 -4.19
C THR A 215 -1.10 21.05 -2.99
N ASN A 216 -0.51 22.26 -3.10
CA ASN A 216 -0.54 23.26 -2.04
C ASN A 216 -1.95 23.76 -1.74
N TYR A 217 -2.81 23.87 -2.75
CA TYR A 217 -4.22 24.21 -2.54
C TYR A 217 -4.93 23.14 -1.70
N HIS A 218 -4.74 21.84 -2.03
CA HIS A 218 -5.38 20.75 -1.28
C HIS A 218 -4.76 20.50 0.10
N LEU A 219 -3.52 20.88 0.34
CA LEU A 219 -2.95 20.86 1.70
C LEU A 219 -3.64 21.88 2.63
N LYS A 220 -4.08 23.02 2.07
CA LYS A 220 -4.82 24.07 2.82
C LYS A 220 -6.31 23.79 2.88
N HIS A 221 -6.88 23.16 1.86
CA HIS A 221 -8.29 22.83 1.70
C HIS A 221 -8.45 21.35 1.36
N PRO A 222 -8.26 20.43 2.31
CA PRO A 222 -8.22 19.01 2.04
C PRO A 222 -9.51 18.47 1.44
N ASN A 223 -9.38 17.79 0.30
CA ASN A 223 -10.45 16.99 -0.27
C ASN A 223 -9.94 15.56 -0.47
N PRO A 224 -10.44 14.58 0.28
CA PRO A 224 -9.95 13.21 0.28
C PRO A 224 -10.04 12.52 -1.10
N ILE A 225 -10.92 12.99 -1.98
CA ILE A 225 -11.08 12.43 -3.33
C ILE A 225 -9.84 12.68 -4.18
N PHE A 226 -9.15 13.81 -4.00
CA PHE A 226 -8.01 14.23 -4.82
C PHE A 226 -6.65 13.84 -4.25
N THR A 227 -6.60 12.98 -3.25
CA THR A 227 -5.35 12.38 -2.80
C THR A 227 -4.75 11.52 -3.90
N SER A 228 -3.42 11.45 -3.98
CA SER A 228 -2.70 10.63 -4.96
C SER A 228 -2.26 9.30 -4.38
N TYR A 229 -1.99 9.29 -3.09
CA TYR A 229 -1.65 8.09 -2.31
C TYR A 229 -2.35 8.12 -0.96
N ALA A 230 -2.42 6.97 -0.32
CA ALA A 230 -2.95 6.87 1.02
C ALA A 230 -2.23 5.80 1.85
N TYR A 231 -2.14 6.05 3.17
CA TYR A 231 -1.89 5.05 4.20
C TYR A 231 -3.17 4.85 4.98
N VAL A 232 -3.54 3.61 5.24
CA VAL A 232 -4.62 3.27 6.16
C VAL A 232 -4.08 2.32 7.23
N ILE A 233 -4.38 2.64 8.50
CA ILE A 233 -4.08 1.78 9.65
C ILE A 233 -5.41 1.24 10.16
N LEU A 234 -5.57 -0.06 10.01
CA LEU A 234 -6.72 -0.83 10.44
C LEU A 234 -6.32 -1.67 11.64
N LYS A 235 -7.17 -1.74 12.65
CA LYS A 235 -6.95 -2.56 13.85
C LYS A 235 -8.02 -3.62 13.94
N LYS A 236 -7.64 -4.83 14.28
CA LYS A 236 -8.56 -5.88 14.70
C LYS A 236 -8.92 -5.64 16.17
N PRO A 237 -10.19 -5.50 16.51
CA PRO A 237 -10.65 -5.38 17.90
C PRO A 237 -10.29 -6.57 18.78
#